data_cda20547398492de951f6912744cf708
#
_entry.id   cda20547398492de951f6912744cf708
#
_cell.length_a   1.000
_cell.length_b   1.000
_cell.length_c   1.000
_cell.angle_alpha   90.00
_cell.angle_beta   90.00
_cell.angle_gamma   90.00
#
_symmetry.space_group_name_H-M   'P 1'
#
loop_
_entity.id
_entity.type
_entity.pdbx_description
1 polymer ?
#
loop_
_entity_poly.entity_id
_entity_poly.type
_entity_poly.pdbx_seq_one_letter_code
_entity_poly.pdbx_strand_id
1 'polypeptide(L)'
;MVAALLLAVPPASSQVIEYASDSASVAYQLEGSWPTAATALAVEPVKPAPSVFNEDRILGVMPDYQTVRDTTHFVTPLSVKDKWMLAVKETVDPFNIATGFLTAAESQAGNETPKYGEGWRNFGRRVYAAQLDFATQNFFSAGVLASALHQDPRYYRRGPQSKFVQRIFYSVSQLAIAHQDSGREAFNASGIGGMALGIAASNLYYPSASRTGTVMFGRVWTSLMGGAVGNLMSEFWPDVQQRFFKKK
;
A
#
# COMPACT_ATOMS: atom_id res chain seq x y z
N MET A 1 -49.10 -4.99 8.74
CA MET A 1 -49.33 -5.13 7.27
C MET A 1 -48.01 -4.85 6.61
N VAL A 2 -47.29 -5.89 6.25
CA VAL A 2 -46.01 -5.81 5.55
C VAL A 2 -46.25 -6.46 4.18
N ALA A 3 -46.19 -5.68 3.12
CA ALA A 3 -46.35 -6.14 1.76
C ALA A 3 -45.00 -6.67 1.24
N ALA A 4 -44.96 -7.96 0.93
CA ALA A 4 -43.82 -8.60 0.26
C ALA A 4 -43.85 -8.27 -1.22
N LEU A 5 -42.80 -7.67 -1.74
CA LEU A 5 -42.58 -7.46 -3.18
C LEU A 5 -41.67 -8.59 -3.69
N LEU A 6 -42.32 -9.57 -4.35
CA LEU A 6 -41.66 -10.65 -5.10
C LEU A 6 -41.27 -10.08 -6.48
N LEU A 7 -39.98 -9.90 -6.74
CA LEU A 7 -39.46 -9.64 -8.08
C LEU A 7 -39.19 -10.99 -8.77
N ALA A 8 -39.93 -11.25 -9.82
CA ALA A 8 -39.80 -12.41 -10.70
C ALA A 8 -38.50 -12.29 -11.53
N VAL A 9 -37.66 -13.30 -11.46
CA VAL A 9 -36.51 -13.49 -12.33
C VAL A 9 -36.97 -14.26 -13.56
N PRO A 10 -36.75 -13.77 -14.80
CA PRO A 10 -37.08 -14.54 -16.00
C PRO A 10 -36.04 -15.69 -16.18
N PRO A 11 -36.48 -16.83 -16.77
CA PRO A 11 -35.58 -17.96 -16.98
C PRO A 11 -34.59 -17.67 -18.11
N ALA A 12 -33.31 -18.01 -17.87
CA ALA A 12 -32.27 -17.99 -18.86
C ALA A 12 -32.57 -19.01 -19.97
N SER A 13 -32.76 -18.54 -21.18
CA SER A 13 -32.83 -19.38 -22.37
C SER A 13 -31.44 -19.94 -22.69
N SER A 14 -31.29 -21.23 -22.57
CA SER A 14 -30.11 -21.99 -23.02
C SER A 14 -30.10 -21.97 -24.56
N GLN A 15 -29.18 -21.18 -25.14
CA GLN A 15 -28.85 -21.34 -26.55
C GLN A 15 -27.82 -22.48 -26.65
N VAL A 16 -28.30 -23.59 -27.21
CA VAL A 16 -27.43 -24.70 -27.66
C VAL A 16 -26.74 -24.21 -28.92
N ILE A 17 -25.43 -23.99 -28.85
CA ILE A 17 -24.60 -23.74 -30.03
C ILE A 17 -24.30 -25.11 -30.64
N GLU A 18 -24.99 -25.41 -31.76
CA GLU A 18 -24.75 -26.58 -32.57
C GLU A 18 -23.45 -26.40 -33.36
N TYR A 19 -22.40 -27.13 -32.98
CA TYR A 19 -21.18 -27.18 -33.75
C TYR A 19 -21.42 -28.03 -35.02
N ALA A 20 -21.59 -27.38 -36.13
CA ALA A 20 -21.54 -28.03 -37.44
C ALA A 20 -20.10 -28.51 -37.68
N SER A 21 -19.94 -29.81 -37.75
CA SER A 21 -18.71 -30.46 -38.19
C SER A 21 -18.55 -30.29 -39.70
N ASP A 22 -17.84 -29.29 -40.11
CA ASP A 22 -17.43 -29.15 -41.51
C ASP A 22 -15.97 -29.68 -41.62
N SER A 23 -15.90 -30.95 -42.05
CA SER A 23 -14.65 -31.62 -42.35
C SER A 23 -14.16 -31.18 -43.74
N ALA A 24 -13.60 -29.96 -43.81
CA ALA A 24 -12.81 -29.52 -44.93
C ALA A 24 -11.33 -29.81 -44.63
N SER A 25 -10.80 -30.81 -45.30
CA SER A 25 -9.38 -31.15 -45.33
C SER A 25 -8.59 -29.99 -45.92
N VAL A 26 -8.05 -29.14 -45.05
CA VAL A 26 -7.01 -28.17 -45.40
C VAL A 26 -5.66 -28.88 -45.28
N ALA A 27 -5.15 -29.36 -46.42
CA ALA A 27 -3.75 -29.81 -46.50
C ALA A 27 -2.85 -28.59 -46.29
N TYR A 28 -2.31 -28.44 -45.08
CA TYR A 28 -1.22 -27.51 -44.85
C TYR A 28 0.03 -28.06 -45.49
N GLN A 29 0.48 -27.42 -46.59
CA GLN A 29 1.85 -27.58 -47.09
C GLN A 29 2.78 -27.00 -46.01
N LEU A 30 3.42 -27.89 -45.26
CA LEU A 30 4.53 -27.57 -44.37
C LEU A 30 5.81 -27.40 -45.22
N GLU A 31 5.91 -26.31 -45.94
CA GLU A 31 7.20 -25.77 -46.41
C GLU A 31 7.62 -24.65 -45.45
N GLY A 32 8.06 -25.00 -44.29
CA GLY A 32 8.72 -24.14 -43.35
C GLY A 32 9.98 -24.81 -42.85
N SER A 33 11.13 -24.32 -43.32
CA SER A 33 12.44 -24.74 -42.83
C SER A 33 12.48 -24.58 -41.30
N TRP A 34 12.58 -25.69 -40.59
CA TRP A 34 12.80 -25.70 -39.13
C TRP A 34 14.10 -24.93 -38.82
N PRO A 35 14.10 -23.93 -37.94
CA PRO A 35 15.35 -23.30 -37.55
C PRO A 35 16.25 -24.36 -36.93
N THR A 36 17.47 -24.46 -37.48
CA THR A 36 18.53 -25.35 -36.99
C THR A 36 18.73 -25.09 -35.50
N ALA A 37 18.93 -26.14 -34.72
CA ALA A 37 19.07 -26.11 -33.26
C ALA A 37 20.10 -25.10 -32.72
N ALA A 38 20.98 -24.58 -33.56
CA ALA A 38 21.96 -23.53 -33.23
C ALA A 38 21.34 -22.13 -33.04
N THR A 39 20.14 -21.87 -33.60
CA THR A 39 19.48 -20.54 -33.47
C THR A 39 18.56 -20.46 -32.24
N ALA A 40 18.26 -21.61 -31.63
CA ALA A 40 17.34 -21.66 -30.46
C ALA A 40 18.02 -21.40 -29.09
N LEU A 41 19.35 -21.21 -29.09
CA LEU A 41 20.09 -21.05 -27.82
C LEU A 41 20.64 -19.63 -27.57
N ALA A 42 20.30 -18.64 -28.40
CA ALA A 42 20.49 -17.26 -28.00
C ALA A 42 19.34 -16.87 -27.03
N VAL A 43 19.37 -17.43 -25.83
CA VAL A 43 18.60 -16.86 -24.71
C VAL A 43 19.22 -15.49 -24.47
N GLU A 44 18.56 -14.44 -24.96
CA GLU A 44 18.92 -13.10 -24.53
C GLU A 44 18.98 -13.09 -22.99
N PRO A 45 20.02 -12.47 -22.40
CA PRO A 45 20.09 -12.38 -20.95
C PRO A 45 18.79 -11.75 -20.47
N VAL A 46 17.98 -12.53 -19.73
CA VAL A 46 16.74 -12.05 -19.13
C VAL A 46 17.12 -10.84 -18.30
N LYS A 47 16.74 -9.65 -18.81
CA LYS A 47 16.93 -8.41 -18.06
C LYS A 47 16.28 -8.64 -16.69
N PRO A 48 17.01 -8.50 -15.58
CA PRO A 48 16.42 -8.74 -14.26
C PRO A 48 15.14 -7.93 -14.16
N ALA A 49 14.06 -8.58 -13.75
CA ALA A 49 12.79 -7.90 -13.54
C ALA A 49 13.05 -6.68 -12.67
N PRO A 50 12.52 -5.50 -13.02
CA PRO A 50 12.72 -4.31 -12.22
C PRO A 50 12.29 -4.63 -10.78
N SER A 51 13.12 -4.20 -9.81
CA SER A 51 12.81 -4.41 -8.40
C SER A 51 11.40 -3.88 -8.12
N VAL A 52 10.57 -4.68 -7.47
CA VAL A 52 9.18 -4.33 -7.13
C VAL A 52 9.15 -3.09 -6.22
N PHE A 53 10.26 -2.81 -5.55
CA PHE A 53 10.42 -1.69 -4.64
C PHE A 53 11.36 -0.63 -5.22
N ASN A 54 10.95 0.63 -5.10
CA ASN A 54 11.85 1.75 -5.30
C ASN A 54 12.81 1.85 -4.10
N GLU A 55 14.12 1.79 -4.36
CA GLU A 55 15.13 1.87 -3.28
C GLU A 55 15.55 3.30 -2.93
N ASP A 56 15.02 4.29 -3.66
CA ASP A 56 15.32 5.68 -3.38
C ASP A 56 14.78 6.12 -2.02
N ARG A 57 15.46 7.10 -1.43
CA ARG A 57 15.06 7.70 -0.17
C ARG A 57 14.75 9.17 -0.34
N ILE A 58 13.70 9.65 0.30
CA ILE A 58 13.36 11.07 0.41
C ILE A 58 14.40 11.73 1.31
N LEU A 59 15.05 12.80 0.85
CA LEU A 59 16.17 13.47 1.54
C LEU A 59 17.34 12.51 1.90
N GLY A 60 17.44 11.36 1.26
CA GLY A 60 18.43 10.35 1.58
C GLY A 60 18.17 9.57 2.90
N VAL A 61 17.08 9.87 3.59
CA VAL A 61 16.79 9.33 4.93
C VAL A 61 15.44 8.61 4.95
N MET A 62 14.32 9.29 4.61
CA MET A 62 12.98 8.72 4.65
C MET A 62 12.79 7.68 3.55
N PRO A 63 12.24 6.50 3.84
CA PRO A 63 11.99 5.47 2.83
C PRO A 63 10.95 5.91 1.80
N ASP A 64 11.19 5.60 0.51
CA ASP A 64 10.28 5.87 -0.60
C ASP A 64 9.93 4.60 -1.40
N TYR A 65 10.23 3.43 -0.85
CA TYR A 65 9.96 2.16 -1.52
C TYR A 65 8.46 1.78 -1.58
N GLN A 66 7.62 2.57 -0.92
CA GLN A 66 6.16 2.47 -1.00
C GLN A 66 5.56 3.28 -2.15
N THR A 67 6.35 4.07 -2.88
CA THR A 67 5.85 4.97 -3.92
C THR A 67 6.04 4.36 -5.30
N VAL A 68 4.94 4.15 -6.01
CA VAL A 68 4.94 3.85 -7.43
C VAL A 68 5.11 5.17 -8.19
N ARG A 69 6.31 5.39 -8.73
CA ARG A 69 6.67 6.66 -9.40
C ARG A 69 6.19 6.75 -10.85
N ASP A 70 6.18 5.64 -11.54
CA ASP A 70 5.75 5.55 -12.95
C ASP A 70 4.43 4.78 -13.03
N THR A 71 3.37 5.52 -13.31
CA THR A 71 2.01 5.01 -13.49
C THR A 71 1.58 5.01 -14.96
N THR A 72 2.49 5.33 -15.89
CA THR A 72 2.20 5.36 -17.34
C THR A 72 2.18 3.95 -17.94
N HIS A 73 2.83 3.01 -17.30
CA HIS A 73 2.86 1.60 -17.67
C HIS A 73 2.07 0.75 -16.68
N PHE A 74 1.75 -0.47 -17.08
CA PHE A 74 1.13 -1.44 -16.17
C PHE A 74 2.03 -1.67 -14.95
N VAL A 75 1.50 -1.35 -13.77
CA VAL A 75 2.20 -1.58 -12.51
C VAL A 75 1.94 -3.01 -12.07
N THR A 76 3.00 -3.79 -11.94
CA THR A 76 2.89 -5.16 -11.42
C THR A 76 2.39 -5.11 -9.97
N PRO A 77 1.26 -5.75 -9.67
CA PRO A 77 0.76 -5.83 -8.30
C PRO A 77 1.74 -6.59 -7.40
N LEU A 78 1.73 -6.24 -6.12
CA LEU A 78 2.54 -6.96 -5.14
C LEU A 78 1.98 -8.36 -4.90
N SER A 79 2.84 -9.37 -4.88
CA SER A 79 2.47 -10.67 -4.37
C SER A 79 2.17 -10.61 -2.86
N VAL A 80 1.46 -11.60 -2.33
CA VAL A 80 1.22 -11.70 -0.87
C VAL A 80 2.55 -11.65 -0.10
N LYS A 81 3.58 -12.35 -0.60
CA LYS A 81 4.92 -12.32 0.00
C LYS A 81 5.51 -10.91 0.02
N ASP A 82 5.36 -10.16 -1.08
CA ASP A 82 5.92 -8.81 -1.18
C ASP A 82 5.17 -7.82 -0.27
N LYS A 83 3.85 -7.96 -0.11
CA LYS A 83 3.06 -7.19 0.84
C LYS A 83 3.55 -7.39 2.28
N TRP A 84 3.80 -8.64 2.66
CA TRP A 84 4.39 -8.96 3.96
C TRP A 84 5.83 -8.46 4.10
N MET A 85 6.64 -8.57 3.05
CA MET A 85 8.00 -8.03 3.04
C MET A 85 7.98 -6.51 3.20
N LEU A 86 7.04 -5.82 2.54
CA LEU A 86 6.85 -4.39 2.69
C LEU A 86 6.52 -4.02 4.14
N ALA A 87 5.54 -4.68 4.76
CA ALA A 87 5.17 -4.45 6.15
C ALA A 87 6.34 -4.63 7.12
N VAL A 88 7.16 -5.67 6.92
CA VAL A 88 8.37 -5.91 7.73
C VAL A 88 9.41 -4.84 7.46
N LYS A 89 9.70 -4.53 6.20
CA LYS A 89 10.70 -3.54 5.80
C LYS A 89 10.38 -2.17 6.41
N GLU A 90 9.12 -1.75 6.37
CA GLU A 90 8.67 -0.52 7.02
C GLU A 90 8.85 -0.55 8.52
N THR A 91 8.51 -1.65 9.16
CA THR A 91 8.58 -1.78 10.61
C THR A 91 10.01 -1.68 11.15
N VAL A 92 10.98 -2.23 10.41
CA VAL A 92 12.39 -2.23 10.83
C VAL A 92 13.23 -1.12 10.20
N ASP A 93 12.63 -0.23 9.40
CA ASP A 93 13.36 0.86 8.77
C ASP A 93 13.93 1.82 9.83
N PRO A 94 15.24 2.15 9.77
CA PRO A 94 15.87 3.04 10.76
C PRO A 94 15.20 4.41 10.88
N PHE A 95 14.65 4.95 9.79
CA PHE A 95 13.90 6.20 9.83
C PHE A 95 12.61 6.07 10.65
N ASN A 96 11.85 5.01 10.46
CA ASN A 96 10.61 4.76 11.20
C ASN A 96 10.90 4.47 12.68
N ILE A 97 12.00 3.77 12.97
CA ILE A 97 12.47 3.58 14.35
C ILE A 97 12.82 4.93 14.99
N ALA A 98 13.58 5.79 14.30
CA ALA A 98 13.93 7.12 14.80
C ALA A 98 12.69 7.99 15.01
N THR A 99 11.72 7.93 14.11
CA THR A 99 10.43 8.62 14.23
C THR A 99 9.68 8.18 15.49
N GLY A 100 9.68 6.88 15.81
CA GLY A 100 9.10 6.37 17.05
C GLY A 100 9.76 6.93 18.31
N PHE A 101 11.09 7.13 18.31
CA PHE A 101 11.80 7.82 19.39
C PHE A 101 11.37 9.29 19.51
N LEU A 102 11.23 10.00 18.39
CA LEU A 102 10.77 11.39 18.39
C LEU A 102 9.35 11.52 18.93
N THR A 103 8.44 10.66 18.47
CA THR A 103 7.04 10.61 18.97
C THR A 103 7.00 10.33 20.47
N ALA A 104 7.84 9.41 20.96
CA ALA A 104 7.93 9.12 22.37
C ALA A 104 8.48 10.33 23.18
N ALA A 105 9.45 11.06 22.63
CA ALA A 105 10.02 12.25 23.27
C ALA A 105 8.98 13.39 23.34
N GLU A 106 8.24 13.63 22.26
CA GLU A 106 7.14 14.60 22.21
C GLU A 106 6.06 14.25 23.23
N SER A 107 5.59 12.99 23.21
CA SER A 107 4.62 12.50 24.20
C SER A 107 5.12 12.59 25.64
N GLN A 108 6.41 12.42 25.89
CA GLN A 108 7.01 12.56 27.20
C GLN A 108 7.04 14.02 27.66
N ALA A 109 7.42 14.95 26.77
CA ALA A 109 7.53 16.36 27.07
C ALA A 109 6.17 17.00 27.47
N GLY A 110 5.08 16.58 26.78
CA GLY A 110 3.71 17.03 27.08
C GLY A 110 2.98 16.18 28.10
N ASN A 111 3.58 15.10 28.61
CA ASN A 111 2.91 14.03 29.35
C ASN A 111 1.59 13.60 28.68
N GLU A 112 1.66 13.45 27.35
CA GLU A 112 0.51 13.11 26.51
C GLU A 112 0.29 11.59 26.40
N THR A 113 -0.53 11.20 25.47
CA THR A 113 -0.82 9.78 25.18
C THR A 113 0.39 9.09 24.55
N PRO A 114 0.76 7.89 25.01
CA PRO A 114 0.20 7.16 26.14
C PRO A 114 0.67 7.70 27.51
N LYS A 115 -0.26 7.82 28.44
CA LYS A 115 0.00 8.40 29.77
C LYS A 115 0.70 7.41 30.71
N TYR A 116 1.96 7.12 30.45
CA TYR A 116 2.80 6.28 31.32
C TYR A 116 3.40 7.03 32.52
N GLY A 117 3.26 8.37 32.56
CA GLY A 117 3.94 9.24 33.53
C GLY A 117 5.32 9.68 33.06
N GLU A 118 6.09 10.29 33.94
CA GLU A 118 7.40 10.87 33.63
C GLU A 118 8.57 9.92 33.99
N GLY A 119 9.77 10.30 33.60
CA GLY A 119 11.03 9.59 33.88
C GLY A 119 11.44 8.57 32.82
N TRP A 120 12.73 8.15 32.88
CA TRP A 120 13.37 7.32 31.85
C TRP A 120 12.69 5.97 31.59
N ARG A 121 12.20 5.34 32.66
CA ARG A 121 11.47 4.07 32.53
C ARG A 121 10.20 4.24 31.69
N ASN A 122 9.50 5.33 31.90
CA ASN A 122 8.24 5.62 31.20
C ASN A 122 8.51 6.15 29.79
N PHE A 123 9.61 6.84 29.57
CA PHE A 123 10.11 7.14 28.22
C PHE A 123 10.36 5.85 27.43
N GLY A 124 11.08 4.88 27.99
CA GLY A 124 11.28 3.59 27.34
C GLY A 124 9.97 2.87 26.99
N ARG A 125 8.97 2.94 27.89
CA ARG A 125 7.62 2.40 27.60
C ARG A 125 6.91 3.14 26.45
N ARG A 126 7.10 4.46 26.33
CA ARG A 126 6.55 5.25 25.22
C ARG A 126 7.21 4.89 23.89
N VAL A 127 8.54 4.74 23.87
CA VAL A 127 9.27 4.25 22.69
C VAL A 127 8.76 2.88 22.27
N TYR A 128 8.65 1.94 23.21
CA TYR A 128 8.14 0.61 22.92
C TYR A 128 6.70 0.64 22.37
N ALA A 129 5.84 1.45 22.97
CA ALA A 129 4.47 1.63 22.52
C ALA A 129 4.39 2.22 21.11
N ALA A 130 5.20 3.24 20.80
CA ALA A 130 5.25 3.85 19.47
C ALA A 130 5.72 2.84 18.40
N GLN A 131 6.73 2.02 18.71
CA GLN A 131 7.18 0.96 17.79
C GLN A 131 6.12 -0.13 17.60
N LEU A 132 5.43 -0.54 18.67
CA LEU A 132 4.34 -1.52 18.57
C LEU A 132 3.14 -0.96 17.80
N ASP A 133 2.80 0.30 17.99
CA ASP A 133 1.72 0.95 17.23
C ASP A 133 2.01 0.90 15.73
N PHE A 134 3.22 1.26 15.34
CA PHE A 134 3.64 1.23 13.94
C PHE A 134 3.67 -0.19 13.39
N ALA A 135 4.27 -1.12 14.13
CA ALA A 135 4.35 -2.53 13.74
C ALA A 135 2.96 -3.17 13.58
N THR A 136 2.04 -2.95 14.53
CA THR A 136 0.70 -3.53 14.48
C THR A 136 -0.16 -2.92 13.38
N GLN A 137 -0.05 -1.62 13.14
CA GLN A 137 -0.76 -0.98 12.03
C GLN A 137 -0.26 -1.52 10.69
N ASN A 138 1.04 -1.62 10.46
CA ASN A 138 1.61 -2.21 9.24
C ASN A 138 1.25 -3.69 9.08
N PHE A 139 1.35 -4.45 10.15
CA PHE A 139 0.96 -5.86 10.16
C PHE A 139 -0.48 -6.05 9.65
N PHE A 140 -1.42 -5.28 10.19
CA PHE A 140 -2.82 -5.40 9.79
C PHE A 140 -3.09 -4.75 8.42
N SER A 141 -2.54 -3.58 8.12
CA SER A 141 -2.83 -2.87 6.86
C SER A 141 -2.14 -3.49 5.66
N ALA A 142 -0.81 -3.45 5.62
CA ALA A 142 -0.03 -3.90 4.47
C ALA A 142 0.11 -5.43 4.40
N GLY A 143 0.20 -6.11 5.55
CA GLY A 143 0.31 -7.56 5.62
C GLY A 143 -1.03 -8.27 5.44
N VAL A 144 -1.88 -8.22 6.47
CA VAL A 144 -3.10 -9.04 6.56
C VAL A 144 -4.18 -8.55 5.59
N LEU A 145 -4.66 -7.31 5.79
CA LEU A 145 -5.82 -6.81 5.06
C LEU A 145 -5.54 -6.52 3.59
N ALA A 146 -4.36 -5.98 3.24
CA ALA A 146 -3.99 -5.78 1.84
C ALA A 146 -3.92 -7.12 1.09
N SER A 147 -3.44 -8.19 1.73
CA SER A 147 -3.42 -9.52 1.14
C SER A 147 -4.81 -10.12 1.00
N ALA A 148 -5.63 -10.04 2.06
CA ALA A 148 -6.98 -10.63 2.08
C ALA A 148 -7.96 -9.91 1.15
N LEU A 149 -7.84 -8.59 1.01
CA LEU A 149 -8.72 -7.75 0.20
C LEU A 149 -8.18 -7.49 -1.21
N HIS A 150 -7.04 -8.08 -1.57
CA HIS A 150 -6.38 -7.87 -2.87
C HIS A 150 -6.14 -6.38 -3.17
N GLN A 151 -5.72 -5.61 -2.15
CA GLN A 151 -5.38 -4.19 -2.27
C GLN A 151 -3.87 -4.00 -2.29
N ASP A 152 -3.39 -3.05 -3.09
CA ASP A 152 -1.98 -2.66 -3.11
C ASP A 152 -1.75 -1.54 -2.08
N PRO A 153 -0.91 -1.75 -1.07
CA PRO A 153 -0.67 -0.77 -0.02
C PRO A 153 0.23 0.40 -0.46
N ARG A 154 0.75 0.37 -1.69
CA ARG A 154 1.65 1.40 -2.20
C ARG A 154 0.90 2.67 -2.60
N TYR A 155 1.58 3.82 -2.46
CA TYR A 155 1.10 5.10 -2.98
C TYR A 155 1.41 5.22 -4.48
N TYR A 156 0.39 5.50 -5.28
CA TYR A 156 0.51 5.70 -6.72
C TYR A 156 0.63 7.18 -7.03
N ARG A 157 1.82 7.60 -7.45
CA ARG A 157 2.13 9.00 -7.70
C ARG A 157 1.46 9.49 -8.97
N ARG A 158 0.79 10.66 -8.89
CA ARG A 158 0.15 11.29 -10.06
C ARG A 158 1.13 12.04 -10.95
N GLY A 159 2.18 12.61 -10.35
CA GLY A 159 3.27 13.24 -11.06
C GLY A 159 3.00 14.66 -11.58
N PRO A 160 4.03 15.29 -12.21
CA PRO A 160 4.01 16.70 -12.59
C PRO A 160 3.09 17.05 -13.76
N GLN A 161 2.52 16.06 -14.45
CA GLN A 161 1.55 16.25 -15.53
C GLN A 161 0.25 16.91 -15.04
N SER A 162 -0.06 16.76 -13.78
CA SER A 162 -1.26 17.31 -13.14
C SER A 162 -0.99 18.65 -12.46
N LYS A 163 -2.03 19.50 -12.34
CA LYS A 163 -1.92 20.78 -11.64
C LYS A 163 -1.62 20.57 -10.16
N PHE A 164 -0.83 21.48 -9.57
CA PHE A 164 -0.39 21.43 -8.17
C PHE A 164 -1.54 21.15 -7.18
N VAL A 165 -2.63 21.93 -7.30
CA VAL A 165 -3.80 21.78 -6.41
C VAL A 165 -4.47 20.43 -6.58
N GLN A 166 -4.59 19.93 -7.80
CA GLN A 166 -5.15 18.60 -8.07
C GLN A 166 -4.31 17.49 -7.43
N ARG A 167 -2.99 17.63 -7.42
CA ARG A 167 -2.08 16.68 -6.78
C ARG A 167 -2.24 16.66 -5.26
N ILE A 168 -2.42 17.84 -4.63
CA ILE A 168 -2.70 17.91 -3.18
C ILE A 168 -3.99 17.16 -2.85
N PHE A 169 -5.09 17.46 -3.54
CA PHE A 169 -6.36 16.78 -3.30
C PHE A 169 -6.27 15.28 -3.57
N TYR A 170 -5.57 14.89 -4.63
CA TYR A 170 -5.33 13.49 -4.93
C TYR A 170 -4.55 12.80 -3.81
N SER A 171 -3.43 13.37 -3.36
CA SER A 171 -2.62 12.79 -2.28
C SER A 171 -3.42 12.56 -1.00
N VAL A 172 -4.27 13.52 -0.64
CA VAL A 172 -5.13 13.38 0.54
C VAL A 172 -6.24 12.35 0.30
N SER A 173 -6.82 12.31 -0.91
CA SER A 173 -7.87 11.34 -1.23
C SER A 173 -7.39 9.89 -1.18
N GLN A 174 -6.09 9.65 -1.41
CA GLN A 174 -5.48 8.30 -1.31
C GLN A 174 -5.46 7.74 0.13
N LEU A 175 -5.81 8.53 1.13
CA LEU A 175 -6.13 7.98 2.46
C LEU A 175 -7.40 7.11 2.44
N ALA A 176 -8.38 7.51 1.63
CA ALA A 176 -9.65 6.81 1.49
C ALA A 176 -9.75 5.93 0.24
N ILE A 177 -8.85 6.11 -0.72
CA ILE A 177 -8.82 5.40 -2.00
C ILE A 177 -7.51 4.63 -2.09
N ALA A 178 -7.57 3.36 -2.45
CA ALA A 178 -6.42 2.50 -2.72
C ALA A 178 -6.58 1.82 -4.06
N HIS A 179 -5.48 1.32 -4.61
CA HIS A 179 -5.50 0.48 -5.80
C HIS A 179 -5.70 -0.99 -5.40
N GLN A 180 -6.49 -1.69 -6.19
CA GLN A 180 -6.57 -3.15 -6.11
C GLN A 180 -5.45 -3.79 -6.93
N ASP A 181 -5.13 -5.05 -6.66
CA ASP A 181 -4.20 -5.84 -7.47
C ASP A 181 -4.65 -5.95 -8.94
N SER A 182 -5.93 -5.71 -9.21
CA SER A 182 -6.49 -5.60 -10.58
C SER A 182 -6.21 -4.26 -11.28
N GLY A 183 -5.58 -3.29 -10.60
CA GLY A 183 -5.34 -1.93 -11.07
C GLY A 183 -6.53 -0.97 -10.93
N ARG A 184 -7.67 -1.41 -10.38
CA ARG A 184 -8.83 -0.54 -10.16
C ARG A 184 -8.69 0.23 -8.85
N GLU A 185 -9.23 1.44 -8.81
CA GLU A 185 -9.40 2.16 -7.56
C GLU A 185 -10.57 1.60 -6.75
N ALA A 186 -10.39 1.53 -5.44
CA ALA A 186 -11.41 1.08 -4.48
C ALA A 186 -11.25 1.83 -3.16
N PHE A 187 -12.23 1.70 -2.28
CA PHE A 187 -12.11 2.21 -0.91
C PHE A 187 -10.93 1.53 -0.20
N ASN A 188 -10.11 2.32 0.48
CA ASN A 188 -8.90 1.87 1.20
C ASN A 188 -9.26 1.12 2.50
N ALA A 189 -9.89 -0.03 2.33
CA ALA A 189 -10.33 -0.85 3.46
C ALA A 189 -9.14 -1.45 4.21
N SER A 190 -8.05 -1.79 3.51
CA SER A 190 -6.85 -2.33 4.14
C SER A 190 -6.14 -1.29 5.01
N GLY A 191 -5.94 -0.08 4.50
CA GLY A 191 -5.28 0.99 5.25
C GLY A 191 -6.09 1.44 6.46
N ILE A 192 -7.37 1.79 6.25
CA ILE A 192 -8.26 2.27 7.32
C ILE A 192 -8.56 1.16 8.33
N GLY A 193 -8.87 -0.05 7.85
CA GLY A 193 -9.12 -1.20 8.72
C GLY A 193 -7.89 -1.61 9.51
N GLY A 194 -6.72 -1.63 8.88
CA GLY A 194 -5.45 -1.94 9.54
C GLY A 194 -5.08 -0.93 10.62
N MET A 195 -5.27 0.37 10.35
CA MET A 195 -5.11 1.43 11.34
C MET A 195 -6.07 1.22 12.53
N ALA A 196 -7.34 0.96 12.27
CA ALA A 196 -8.34 0.73 13.32
C ALA A 196 -8.00 -0.49 14.18
N LEU A 197 -7.60 -1.60 13.55
CA LEU A 197 -7.18 -2.82 14.26
C LEU A 197 -5.89 -2.59 15.05
N GLY A 198 -4.91 -1.87 14.53
CA GLY A 198 -3.69 -1.52 15.24
C GLY A 198 -3.98 -0.66 16.47
N ILE A 199 -4.84 0.35 16.34
CA ILE A 199 -5.28 1.18 17.46
C ILE A 199 -6.05 0.34 18.49
N ALA A 200 -6.91 -0.58 18.07
CA ALA A 200 -7.59 -1.49 18.98
C ALA A 200 -6.61 -2.41 19.72
N ALA A 201 -5.63 -2.98 19.00
CA ALA A 201 -4.60 -3.84 19.58
C ALA A 201 -3.74 -3.11 20.62
N SER A 202 -3.54 -1.81 20.48
CA SER A 202 -2.78 -1.02 21.45
C SER A 202 -3.39 -0.97 22.86
N ASN A 203 -4.68 -1.25 22.98
CA ASN A 203 -5.33 -1.37 24.29
C ASN A 203 -4.75 -2.50 25.14
N LEU A 204 -4.00 -3.44 24.53
CA LEU A 204 -3.33 -4.51 25.27
C LEU A 204 -2.13 -4.01 26.07
N TYR A 205 -1.46 -2.96 25.61
CA TYR A 205 -0.23 -2.44 26.22
C TYR A 205 -0.31 -0.99 26.68
N TYR A 206 -1.35 -0.26 26.33
CA TYR A 206 -1.54 1.11 26.81
C TYR A 206 -2.08 1.14 28.24
N PRO A 207 -1.72 2.15 29.04
CA PRO A 207 -2.31 2.34 30.36
C PRO A 207 -3.81 2.66 30.25
N SER A 208 -4.58 2.30 31.29
CA SER A 208 -6.06 2.48 31.30
C SER A 208 -6.50 3.92 31.03
N ALA A 209 -5.73 4.91 31.52
CA ALA A 209 -5.98 6.33 31.28
C ALA A 209 -5.93 6.74 29.79
N SER A 210 -5.32 5.90 28.92
CA SER A 210 -5.17 6.14 27.49
C SER A 210 -6.06 5.25 26.61
N ARG A 211 -7.01 4.51 27.21
CA ARG A 211 -7.94 3.60 26.50
C ARG A 211 -9.33 4.20 26.32
N THR A 212 -9.49 5.52 26.47
CA THR A 212 -10.78 6.18 26.30
C THR A 212 -11.11 6.38 24.82
N GLY A 213 -12.40 6.43 24.49
CA GLY A 213 -12.86 6.65 23.12
C GLY A 213 -12.33 7.95 22.52
N THR A 214 -12.24 9.02 23.30
CA THR A 214 -11.68 10.31 22.88
C THR A 214 -10.20 10.18 22.50
N VAL A 215 -9.42 9.46 23.29
CA VAL A 215 -7.99 9.20 22.98
C VAL A 215 -7.84 8.35 21.73
N MET A 216 -8.66 7.30 21.60
CA MET A 216 -8.65 6.45 20.40
C MET A 216 -9.00 7.25 19.14
N PHE A 217 -10.00 8.12 19.20
CA PHE A 217 -10.36 9.00 18.09
C PHE A 217 -9.22 9.97 17.75
N GLY A 218 -8.60 10.58 18.76
CA GLY A 218 -7.43 11.44 18.55
C GLY A 218 -6.29 10.71 17.83
N ARG A 219 -6.03 9.46 18.17
CA ARG A 219 -5.01 8.62 17.51
C ARG A 219 -5.36 8.28 16.06
N VAL A 220 -6.64 7.98 15.78
CA VAL A 220 -7.10 7.84 14.39
C VAL A 220 -6.80 9.11 13.60
N TRP A 221 -7.17 10.27 14.17
CA TRP A 221 -6.90 11.56 13.53
C TRP A 221 -5.41 11.81 13.27
N THR A 222 -4.57 11.56 14.27
CA THR A 222 -3.10 11.70 14.13
C THR A 222 -2.53 10.75 13.07
N SER A 223 -2.98 9.50 13.03
CA SER A 223 -2.56 8.54 12.00
C SER A 223 -2.99 8.97 10.60
N LEU A 224 -4.20 9.49 10.44
CA LEU A 224 -4.67 10.04 9.16
C LEU A 224 -3.84 11.25 8.71
N MET A 225 -3.55 12.17 9.64
CA MET A 225 -2.71 13.33 9.32
C MET A 225 -1.29 12.91 8.95
N GLY A 226 -0.70 11.98 9.67
CA GLY A 226 0.62 11.41 9.31
C GLY A 226 0.62 10.76 7.93
N GLY A 227 -0.41 9.99 7.61
CA GLY A 227 -0.61 9.41 6.28
C GLY A 227 -0.76 10.47 5.17
N ALA A 228 -1.52 11.54 5.43
CA ALA A 228 -1.66 12.66 4.49
C ALA A 228 -0.31 13.32 4.19
N VAL A 229 0.47 13.61 5.23
CA VAL A 229 1.82 14.17 5.09
C VAL A 229 2.73 13.21 4.32
N GLY A 230 2.71 11.91 4.63
CA GLY A 230 3.46 10.89 3.91
C GLY A 230 3.13 10.86 2.42
N ASN A 231 1.83 10.85 2.07
CA ASN A 231 1.37 10.87 0.69
C ASN A 231 1.81 12.17 -0.05
N LEU A 232 1.71 13.33 0.61
CA LEU A 232 2.19 14.59 0.05
C LEU A 232 3.71 14.56 -0.20
N MET A 233 4.48 14.01 0.74
CA MET A 233 5.93 13.85 0.56
C MET A 233 6.22 12.93 -0.63
N SER A 234 5.58 11.77 -0.72
CA SER A 234 5.74 10.83 -1.84
C SER A 234 5.33 11.44 -3.18
N GLU A 235 4.31 12.29 -3.19
CA GLU A 235 3.84 12.96 -4.40
C GLU A 235 4.82 14.02 -4.91
N PHE A 236 5.35 14.86 -4.03
CA PHE A 236 6.12 16.04 -4.44
C PHE A 236 7.64 15.87 -4.37
N TRP A 237 8.13 14.95 -3.54
CA TRP A 237 9.56 14.76 -3.37
C TRP A 237 10.33 14.48 -4.67
N PRO A 238 9.87 13.62 -5.59
CA PRO A 238 10.60 13.37 -6.83
C PRO A 238 10.79 14.62 -7.69
N ASP A 239 9.86 15.59 -7.65
CA ASP A 239 10.01 16.86 -8.37
C ASP A 239 11.08 17.75 -7.73
N VAL A 240 11.09 17.80 -6.39
CA VAL A 240 12.13 18.50 -5.62
C VAL A 240 13.50 17.89 -5.91
N GLN A 241 13.59 16.55 -5.89
CA GLN A 241 14.83 15.82 -6.17
C GLN A 241 15.35 16.12 -7.59
N GLN A 242 14.47 16.10 -8.58
CA GLN A 242 14.84 16.39 -9.97
C GLN A 242 15.31 17.86 -10.14
N ARG A 243 14.67 18.81 -9.46
CA ARG A 243 14.95 20.23 -9.59
C ARG A 243 16.23 20.66 -8.89
N PHE A 244 16.52 20.09 -7.71
CA PHE A 244 17.58 20.57 -6.84
C PHE A 244 18.80 19.67 -6.73
N PHE A 245 18.63 18.34 -6.96
CA PHE A 245 19.69 17.37 -6.71
C PHE A 245 20.19 16.62 -7.95
N LYS A 246 19.45 16.60 -9.06
CA LYS A 246 20.03 16.14 -10.33
C LYS A 246 20.91 17.26 -10.89
N LYS A 247 22.21 17.13 -10.64
CA LYS A 247 23.21 17.82 -11.46
C LYS A 247 23.04 17.35 -12.90
N LYS A 248 23.01 18.32 -13.83
CA LYS A 248 23.12 18.09 -15.28
C LYS A 248 24.36 17.30 -15.61
#